data_a7d000d21bfd64212c9d8cb379c58da3
#
_entry.id   a7d000d21bfd64212c9d8cb379c58da3
#
_cell.length_a   1.000
_cell.length_b   1.000
_cell.length_c   1.000
_cell.angle_alpha   90.00
_cell.angle_beta   90.00
_cell.angle_gamma   90.00
#
_symmetry.space_group_name_H-M   'P 1'
#
loop_
_entity.id
_entity.type
_entity.pdbx_description
1 polymer ?
#
loop_
_entity_poly.entity_id
_entity_poly.type
_entity_poly.pdbx_seq_one_letter_code
_entity_poly.pdbx_strand_id
1 'polypeptide(L)'
;MFKKGDILIRNFSMGDFLIFKEYDGEDELVSYWDMAFDRPVVEQNIRSWYVDSVHLATEWELEWFFEDLKREGLRWNAKTKQVEKIPTM
;
A
#
# COMPACT_ATOMS: atom_id res chain seq x y z
N MET A 1 4.38 -11.68 10.93
CA MET A 1 3.89 -10.35 11.37
C MET A 1 4.38 -9.27 10.43
N PHE A 2 3.51 -8.31 10.16
CA PHE A 2 3.89 -7.18 9.31
C PHE A 2 4.75 -6.19 10.07
N LYS A 3 5.55 -5.46 9.33
CA LYS A 3 6.45 -4.42 9.85
C LYS A 3 6.08 -3.08 9.24
N LYS A 4 6.29 -2.02 9.98
CA LYS A 4 6.06 -0.65 9.51
C LYS A 4 6.71 -0.44 8.14
N GLY A 5 5.92 0.02 7.18
CA GLY A 5 6.38 0.25 5.81
C GLY A 5 6.23 -0.94 4.89
N ASP A 6 5.74 -2.08 5.38
CA ASP A 6 5.46 -3.22 4.50
C ASP A 6 4.34 -2.86 3.53
N ILE A 7 4.50 -3.32 2.30
CA ILE A 7 3.48 -3.15 1.26
C ILE A 7 2.58 -4.36 1.30
N LEU A 8 1.30 -4.13 1.54
CA LEU A 8 0.29 -5.16 1.64
C LEU A 8 -0.70 -5.04 0.49
N ILE A 9 -1.35 -6.14 0.18
CA ILE A 9 -2.44 -6.14 -0.79
C ILE A 9 -3.65 -6.83 -0.18
N ARG A 10 -4.82 -6.34 -0.50
CA ARG A 10 -6.07 -6.92 -0.04
C ARG A 10 -6.30 -8.27 -0.71
N ASN A 11 -6.70 -9.27 0.09
CA ASN A 11 -6.99 -10.61 -0.42
C ASN A 11 -8.10 -10.56 -1.48
N PHE A 12 -7.90 -11.32 -2.55
CA PHE A 12 -8.86 -11.45 -3.64
C PHE A 12 -9.19 -10.12 -4.34
N SER A 13 -8.37 -9.09 -4.14
CA SER A 13 -8.53 -7.84 -4.87
C SER A 13 -7.59 -7.80 -6.07
N MET A 14 -7.87 -6.88 -6.98
CA MET A 14 -7.04 -6.67 -8.17
C MET A 14 -6.36 -5.31 -8.09
N GLY A 15 -5.56 -5.10 -7.04
CA GLY A 15 -4.75 -3.90 -6.94
C GLY A 15 -5.06 -2.97 -5.78
N ASP A 16 -5.73 -3.46 -4.74
CA ASP A 16 -5.93 -2.66 -3.53
C ASP A 16 -4.69 -2.79 -2.65
N PHE A 17 -3.74 -1.90 -2.87
CA PHE A 17 -2.48 -1.88 -2.11
C PHE A 17 -2.57 -0.91 -0.94
N LEU A 18 -1.86 -1.22 0.12
CA LEU A 18 -1.75 -0.35 1.29
C LEU A 18 -0.36 -0.48 1.91
N ILE A 19 0.02 0.50 2.72
CA ILE A 19 1.30 0.49 3.41
C ILE A 19 1.03 0.39 4.91
N PHE A 20 1.56 -0.65 5.52
CA PHE A 20 1.32 -0.96 6.92
C PHE A 20 1.95 0.10 7.83
N LYS A 21 1.20 0.54 8.83
CA LYS A 21 1.68 1.44 9.89
C LYS A 21 1.86 0.70 11.20
N GLU A 22 0.77 0.16 11.73
CA GLU A 22 0.78 -0.52 13.03
C GLU A 22 -0.46 -1.39 13.19
N TYR A 23 -0.44 -2.28 14.15
CA TYR A 23 -1.62 -3.06 14.53
C TYR A 23 -2.51 -2.22 15.42
N ASP A 24 -3.81 -2.43 15.29
CA ASP A 24 -4.83 -1.83 16.15
C ASP A 24 -5.57 -2.97 16.83
N GLY A 25 -5.03 -3.45 17.94
CA GLY A 25 -5.55 -4.63 18.62
C GLY A 25 -5.09 -5.92 17.95
N GLU A 26 -5.89 -6.97 18.07
CA GLU A 26 -5.54 -8.30 17.53
C GLU A 26 -6.01 -8.50 16.09
N ASP A 27 -7.12 -7.88 15.71
CA ASP A 27 -7.80 -8.18 14.46
C ASP A 27 -7.66 -7.12 13.38
N GLU A 28 -7.18 -5.94 13.73
CA GLU A 28 -7.11 -4.82 12.80
C GLU A 28 -5.71 -4.23 12.70
N LEU A 29 -5.46 -3.58 11.58
CA LEU A 29 -4.23 -2.83 11.36
C LEU A 29 -4.56 -1.46 10.79
N VAL A 30 -3.63 -0.52 10.95
CA VAL A 30 -3.75 0.83 10.42
C VAL A 30 -2.73 0.99 9.30
N SER A 31 -3.16 1.59 8.20
CA SER A 31 -2.29 1.86 7.06
C SER A 31 -1.93 3.35 6.98
N TYR A 32 -0.75 3.64 6.46
CA TYR A 32 -0.33 5.01 6.15
C TYR A 32 -0.98 5.52 4.88
N TRP A 33 -1.22 4.62 3.93
CA TRP A 33 -1.55 4.99 2.56
C TRP A 33 -2.23 3.80 1.89
N ASP A 34 -3.19 4.07 1.03
CA ASP A 34 -3.80 3.00 0.25
C ASP A 34 -4.17 3.46 -1.16
N MET A 35 -4.26 2.48 -2.05
CA MET A 35 -4.65 2.66 -3.45
C MET A 35 -5.65 1.58 -3.81
N ALA A 36 -6.79 1.96 -4.30
CA ALA A 36 -7.82 1.05 -4.76
C ALA A 36 -7.80 0.95 -6.30
N PHE A 37 -7.89 -0.27 -6.80
CA PHE A 37 -7.84 -0.52 -8.25
C PHE A 37 -9.07 -0.01 -8.99
N ASP A 38 -10.24 -0.25 -8.45
CA ASP A 38 -11.51 0.16 -9.08
C ASP A 38 -11.74 1.67 -9.05
N ARG A 39 -10.96 2.34 -8.21
CA ARG A 39 -10.92 3.80 -8.14
C ARG A 39 -9.46 4.20 -8.21
N PRO A 40 -8.98 4.67 -9.33
CA PRO A 40 -7.58 5.07 -9.44
C PRO A 40 -7.32 6.36 -8.66
N VAL A 41 -7.76 6.38 -7.41
CA VAL A 41 -7.56 7.47 -6.48
C VAL A 41 -6.50 7.03 -5.48
N VAL A 42 -5.44 7.79 -5.44
CA VAL A 42 -4.36 7.57 -4.47
C VAL A 42 -4.66 8.45 -3.27
N GLU A 43 -4.93 7.83 -2.15
CA GLU A 43 -5.24 8.56 -0.92
C GLU A 43 -4.17 8.31 0.12
N GLN A 44 -3.70 9.38 0.74
CA GLN A 44 -2.75 9.30 1.84
C GLN A 44 -3.53 9.47 3.14
N ASN A 45 -4.15 8.40 3.57
CA ASN A 45 -4.98 8.40 4.76
C ASN A 45 -4.60 7.24 5.68
N ILE A 46 -4.79 7.46 6.96
CA ILE A 46 -4.70 6.38 7.93
C ILE A 46 -6.05 5.69 7.93
N ARG A 47 -6.06 4.41 7.58
CA ARG A 47 -7.27 3.60 7.55
C ARG A 47 -7.08 2.33 8.36
N SER A 48 -8.19 1.83 8.88
CA SER A 48 -8.20 0.57 9.61
C SER A 48 -8.64 -0.56 8.68
N TRP A 49 -7.92 -1.68 8.73
CA TRP A 49 -8.18 -2.87 7.91
C TRP A 49 -8.13 -4.10 8.79
N TYR A 50 -8.90 -5.13 8.43
CA TYR A 50 -8.80 -6.41 9.13
C TYR A 50 -7.54 -7.15 8.71
N VAL A 51 -6.83 -7.69 9.71
CA VAL A 51 -5.58 -8.43 9.48
C VAL A 51 -5.79 -9.58 8.50
N ASP A 52 -6.92 -10.28 8.63
CA ASP A 52 -7.23 -11.45 7.77
C ASP A 52 -7.60 -11.07 6.34
N SER A 53 -7.81 -9.79 6.06
CA SER A 53 -8.24 -9.34 4.74
C SER A 53 -7.07 -8.95 3.83
N VAL A 54 -5.84 -8.98 4.33
CA VAL A 54 -4.66 -8.53 3.58
C VAL A 54 -3.54 -9.56 3.69
N HIS A 55 -2.60 -9.48 2.77
CA HIS A 55 -1.36 -10.27 2.84
C HIS A 55 -0.20 -9.43 2.34
N LEU A 56 1.01 -9.84 2.72
CA LEU A 56 2.23 -9.19 2.25
C LEU A 56 2.34 -9.35 0.73
N ALA A 57 2.55 -8.24 0.02
CA ALA A 57 2.64 -8.28 -1.43
C ALA A 57 3.79 -9.19 -1.88
N THR A 58 3.49 -10.06 -2.84
CA THR A 58 4.49 -10.94 -3.45
C THR A 58 5.34 -10.14 -4.44
N GLU A 59 6.39 -10.78 -4.97
CA GLU A 59 7.31 -10.12 -5.87
C GLU A 59 6.63 -9.54 -7.10
N TRP A 60 5.77 -10.31 -7.76
CA TRP A 60 5.05 -9.82 -8.93
C TRP A 60 3.98 -8.77 -8.58
N GLU A 61 3.38 -8.89 -7.37
CA GLU A 61 2.44 -7.88 -6.88
C GLU A 61 3.16 -6.55 -6.62
N LEU A 62 4.39 -6.60 -6.13
CA LEU A 62 5.20 -5.39 -5.94
C LEU A 62 5.50 -4.71 -7.26
N GLU A 63 5.80 -5.47 -8.32
CA GLU A 63 6.00 -4.91 -9.66
C GLU A 63 4.74 -4.19 -10.13
N TRP A 64 3.60 -4.81 -9.91
CA TRP A 64 2.31 -4.22 -10.22
C TRP A 64 2.10 -2.91 -9.45
N PHE A 65 2.37 -2.94 -8.15
CA PHE A 65 2.26 -1.75 -7.29
C PHE A 65 3.12 -0.60 -7.82
N PHE A 66 4.37 -0.87 -8.18
CA PHE A 66 5.28 0.15 -8.70
C PHE A 66 4.79 0.71 -10.04
N GLU A 67 4.25 -0.13 -10.90
CA GLU A 67 3.68 0.32 -12.18
C GLU A 67 2.45 1.20 -11.96
N ASP A 68 1.60 0.85 -11.01
CA ASP A 68 0.43 1.65 -10.66
C ASP A 68 0.83 3.02 -10.12
N LEU A 69 1.83 3.05 -9.25
CA LEU A 69 2.37 4.31 -8.73
C LEU A 69 2.89 5.19 -9.87
N LYS A 70 3.67 4.60 -10.75
CA LYS A 70 4.26 5.31 -11.88
C LYS A 70 3.17 5.92 -12.79
N ARG A 71 2.09 5.18 -13.00
CA ARG A 71 0.94 5.65 -13.79
C ARG A 71 0.31 6.90 -13.19
N GLU A 72 0.36 7.01 -11.85
CA GLU A 72 -0.17 8.15 -11.11
C GLU A 72 0.88 9.25 -10.87
N GLY A 73 2.06 9.12 -11.46
CA GLY A 73 3.14 10.10 -11.26
C GLY A 73 3.81 9.99 -9.90
N LEU A 74 3.76 8.81 -9.31
CA LEU A 74 4.30 8.54 -7.98
C LEU A 74 5.39 7.50 -8.03
N ARG A 75 6.13 7.39 -6.93
CA ARG A 75 7.14 6.35 -6.77
C ARG A 75 7.25 5.93 -5.31
N TRP A 76 7.77 4.75 -5.09
CA TRP A 76 8.06 4.22 -3.76
C TRP A 76 9.49 4.60 -3.36
N ASN A 77 9.64 5.19 -2.18
CA ASN A 77 10.95 5.48 -1.61
C ASN A 77 11.24 4.44 -0.52
N ALA A 78 12.11 3.48 -0.84
CA ALA A 78 12.43 2.38 0.06
C ALA A 78 13.18 2.81 1.32
N LYS A 79 13.84 3.96 1.29
CA LYS A 79 14.56 4.48 2.45
C LYS A 79 13.62 5.07 3.49
N THR A 80 12.66 5.87 3.03
CA THR A 80 11.70 6.53 3.92
C THR A 80 10.45 5.69 4.17
N LYS A 81 10.26 4.64 3.37
CA LYS A 81 9.03 3.83 3.40
C LYS A 81 7.80 4.66 3.09
N GLN A 82 7.92 5.56 2.13
CA GLN A 82 6.87 6.50 1.75
C GLN A 82 6.64 6.49 0.25
N VAL A 83 5.40 6.80 -0.14
CA VAL A 83 5.07 7.11 -1.53
C VAL A 83 5.31 8.60 -1.72
N GLU A 84 5.97 8.97 -2.80
CA GLU A 84 6.27 10.37 -3.10
C GLU A 84 6.05 10.66 -4.58
N LYS A 85 5.92 11.94 -4.91
CA LYS A 85 5.77 12.35 -6.31
C LYS A 85 7.09 12.18 -7.05
N ILE A 86 7.00 11.72 -8.30
CA ILE A 86 8.17 11.69 -9.18
C ILE A 86 8.53 13.15 -9.48
N PRO A 87 9.80 13.55 -9.27
CA PRO A 87 10.20 14.92 -9.57
C PRO A 87 9.97 15.23 -11.06
N THR A 88 9.38 16.38 -11.34
CA THR A 88 9.23 16.86 -12.71
C THR A 88 10.44 17.73 -13.03
N MET A 89 11.01 17.46 -14.17
CA MET A 89 12.10 18.31 -14.65
C MET A 89 11.56 19.42 -15.54
#